data_983bea35c979f4b9b18fff0e1861a405
#
_entry.id   983bea35c979f4b9b18fff0e1861a405
#
_cell.length_a   1.000
_cell.length_b   1.000
_cell.length_c   1.000
_cell.angle_alpha   90.00
_cell.angle_beta   90.00
_cell.angle_gamma   90.00
#
_symmetry.space_group_name_H-M   'P 1'
#
loop_
_entity.id
_entity.type
_entity.pdbx_description
1 polymer ?
#
loop_
_entity_poly.entity_id
_entity_poly.type
_entity_poly.pdbx_seq_one_letter_code
_entity_poly.pdbx_strand_id
1 'polypeptide(L)'
;MFFVLSKTLSLVLEPLVHPFFLLLIALLARWRQRRRLQISCITLAIGLPLFYGFLPFSQGGLMLLENRFPIPKLDERPIDGVIVLGGHTGSGLISQQRGQPQQNGSAERLTMGLKLHQQFPDVPLVFAGFSGNLFHQGWSEAKIVRELLFDLNMSHARILFEKTSRNTYENAVNSRQLLLPQPGSRWILVTSAAHMPRSVGSFEAAGWTGVIPYPVDYKTGTEFERLFSFQLGFEAMRGVFHEFTGLLVYRLTGRSSDLLPGAKDE
;
A
#
# COMPACT_ATOMS: atom_id res chain seq x y z
N MET A 1 0.23 -20.07 -3.99
CA MET A 1 1.21 -19.85 -5.07
C MET A 1 1.36 -18.38 -5.43
N PHE A 2 0.30 -17.63 -5.77
CA PHE A 2 0.34 -16.20 -6.10
C PHE A 2 1.05 -15.33 -5.05
N PHE A 3 0.71 -15.47 -3.77
CA PHE A 3 1.29 -14.71 -2.67
C PHE A 3 2.82 -14.87 -2.55
N VAL A 4 3.32 -16.11 -2.67
CA VAL A 4 4.78 -16.38 -2.62
C VAL A 4 5.47 -15.76 -3.83
N LEU A 5 4.90 -15.94 -5.03
CA LEU A 5 5.47 -15.39 -6.27
C LEU A 5 5.53 -13.84 -6.22
N SER A 6 4.50 -13.18 -5.70
CA SER A 6 4.50 -11.72 -5.55
C SER A 6 5.59 -11.23 -4.59
N LYS A 7 5.87 -12.00 -3.53
CA LYS A 7 6.92 -11.64 -2.55
C LYS A 7 8.34 -11.90 -3.08
N THR A 8 8.55 -12.96 -3.86
CA THR A 8 9.86 -13.17 -4.50
C THR A 8 10.13 -12.13 -5.59
N LEU A 9 9.11 -11.74 -6.36
CA LEU A 9 9.24 -10.69 -7.35
C LEU A 9 9.57 -9.33 -6.70
N SER A 10 9.03 -9.04 -5.52
CA SER A 10 9.30 -7.79 -4.80
C SER A 10 10.78 -7.64 -4.39
N LEU A 11 11.50 -8.74 -4.14
CA LEU A 11 12.93 -8.70 -3.86
C LEU A 11 13.76 -8.26 -5.08
N VAL A 12 13.37 -8.71 -6.27
CA VAL A 12 14.05 -8.32 -7.52
C VAL A 12 13.74 -6.87 -7.88
N LEU A 13 12.57 -6.39 -7.52
CA LEU A 13 12.10 -5.03 -7.78
C LEU A 13 12.53 -4.02 -6.71
N GLU A 14 13.25 -4.46 -5.67
CA GLU A 14 13.77 -3.57 -4.64
C GLU A 14 14.87 -2.67 -5.24
N PRO A 15 14.68 -1.33 -5.32
CA PRO A 15 15.61 -0.44 -6.00
C PRO A 15 17.05 -0.53 -5.45
N LEU A 16 17.16 -0.78 -4.16
CA LEU A 16 18.45 -0.85 -3.47
C LEU A 16 19.33 -2.00 -3.97
N VAL A 17 18.75 -3.10 -4.46
CA VAL A 17 19.53 -4.25 -4.93
C VAL A 17 19.96 -4.15 -6.40
N HIS A 18 19.37 -3.27 -7.19
CA HIS A 18 19.70 -3.12 -8.62
C HIS A 18 21.20 -2.83 -8.87
N PRO A 19 21.86 -1.87 -8.15
CA PRO A 19 23.29 -1.63 -8.31
C PRO A 19 24.13 -2.87 -8.04
N PHE A 20 23.78 -3.66 -7.02
CA PHE A 20 24.52 -4.87 -6.67
C PHE A 20 24.39 -5.96 -7.73
N PHE A 21 23.19 -6.17 -8.30
CA PHE A 21 23.01 -7.09 -9.43
C PHE A 21 23.81 -6.64 -10.65
N LEU A 22 23.81 -5.35 -10.95
CA LEU A 22 24.61 -4.82 -12.08
C LEU A 22 26.10 -5.00 -11.87
N LEU A 23 26.61 -4.79 -10.65
CA LEU A 23 28.02 -5.04 -10.32
C LEU A 23 28.38 -6.52 -10.42
N LEU A 24 27.50 -7.42 -10.02
CA LEU A 24 27.68 -8.86 -10.20
C LEU A 24 27.76 -9.23 -11.68
N ILE A 25 26.86 -8.69 -12.50
CA ILE A 25 26.88 -8.90 -13.96
C ILE A 25 28.18 -8.31 -14.56
N ALA A 26 28.62 -7.15 -14.10
CA ALA A 26 29.88 -6.54 -14.55
C ALA A 26 31.09 -7.42 -14.23
N LEU A 27 31.13 -8.05 -13.06
CA LEU A 27 32.18 -8.99 -12.66
C LEU A 27 32.20 -10.23 -13.55
N LEU A 28 31.02 -10.82 -13.82
CA LEU A 28 30.88 -11.95 -14.73
C LEU A 28 31.26 -11.59 -16.18
N ALA A 29 30.90 -10.37 -16.62
CA ALA A 29 31.27 -9.85 -17.93
C ALA A 29 32.77 -9.64 -18.06
N ARG A 30 33.45 -9.18 -16.98
CA ARG A 30 34.90 -9.09 -16.90
C ARG A 30 35.56 -10.47 -17.06
N TRP A 31 35.10 -11.45 -16.32
CA TRP A 31 35.58 -12.82 -16.38
C TRP A 31 35.45 -13.42 -17.80
N ARG A 32 34.35 -13.10 -18.50
CA ARG A 32 34.09 -13.49 -19.88
C ARG A 32 34.70 -12.55 -20.93
N GLN A 33 35.55 -11.60 -20.50
CA GLN A 33 36.22 -10.60 -21.34
C GLN A 33 35.27 -9.73 -22.19
N ARG A 34 34.01 -9.57 -21.77
CA ARG A 34 33.01 -8.73 -22.43
C ARG A 34 33.05 -7.29 -21.93
N ARG A 35 34.12 -6.56 -22.31
CA ARG A 35 34.47 -5.22 -21.83
C ARG A 35 33.30 -4.22 -21.97
N ARG A 36 32.58 -4.22 -23.10
CA ARG A 36 31.46 -3.29 -23.33
C ARG A 36 30.33 -3.52 -22.30
N LEU A 37 29.92 -4.77 -22.08
CA LEU A 37 28.91 -5.14 -21.11
C LEU A 37 29.33 -4.77 -19.67
N GLN A 38 30.60 -5.01 -19.33
CA GLN A 38 31.18 -4.64 -18.04
C GLN A 38 31.05 -3.13 -17.79
N ILE A 39 31.49 -2.30 -18.75
CA ILE A 39 31.42 -0.83 -18.62
C ILE A 39 29.94 -0.38 -18.50
N SER A 40 29.04 -0.88 -19.36
CA SER A 40 27.64 -0.53 -19.30
C SER A 40 27.01 -0.86 -17.95
N CYS A 41 27.30 -2.04 -17.40
CA CYS A 41 26.77 -2.43 -16.09
C CYS A 41 27.32 -1.55 -14.96
N ILE A 42 28.61 -1.20 -14.98
CA ILE A 42 29.19 -0.28 -13.99
C ILE A 42 28.56 1.11 -14.10
N THR A 43 28.42 1.64 -15.32
CA THR A 43 27.79 2.94 -15.56
C THR A 43 26.35 2.98 -15.04
N LEU A 44 25.56 1.92 -15.30
CA LEU A 44 24.20 1.81 -14.79
C LEU A 44 24.17 1.62 -13.27
N ALA A 45 25.10 0.85 -12.70
CA ALA A 45 25.18 0.66 -11.24
C ALA A 45 25.42 1.96 -10.47
N ILE A 46 26.12 2.92 -11.10
CA ILE A 46 26.31 4.26 -10.54
C ILE A 46 25.17 5.18 -10.92
N GLY A 47 24.71 5.14 -12.17
CA GLY A 47 23.69 6.07 -12.69
C GLY A 47 22.30 5.87 -12.09
N LEU A 48 21.87 4.61 -11.85
CA LEU A 48 20.55 4.35 -11.28
C LEU A 48 20.35 4.94 -9.88
N PRO A 49 21.26 4.78 -8.90
CA PRO A 49 21.16 5.45 -7.62
C PRO A 49 21.06 6.98 -7.73
N LEU A 50 21.84 7.58 -8.62
CA LEU A 50 21.77 9.03 -8.86
C LEU A 50 20.43 9.43 -9.45
N PHE A 51 19.90 8.65 -10.40
CA PHE A 51 18.58 8.85 -10.97
C PHE A 51 17.48 8.73 -9.91
N TYR A 52 17.54 7.67 -9.07
CA TYR A 52 16.57 7.50 -7.99
C TYR A 52 16.64 8.61 -6.95
N GLY A 53 17.85 9.04 -6.58
CA GLY A 53 18.07 10.11 -5.60
C GLY A 53 17.61 11.49 -6.06
N PHE A 54 17.45 11.72 -7.37
CA PHE A 54 16.91 12.98 -7.88
C PHE A 54 15.39 12.96 -7.78
N LEU A 55 14.82 13.61 -6.76
CA LEU A 55 13.42 13.47 -6.36
C LEU A 55 12.39 13.72 -7.47
N PRO A 56 12.55 14.69 -8.40
CA PRO A 56 11.60 14.86 -9.49
C PRO A 56 11.36 13.59 -10.31
N PHE A 57 12.36 12.73 -10.47
CA PHE A 57 12.18 11.46 -11.20
C PHE A 57 11.51 10.39 -10.34
N SER A 58 11.98 10.21 -9.11
CA SER A 58 11.43 9.18 -8.22
C SER A 58 10.01 9.53 -7.73
N GLN A 59 9.72 10.80 -7.46
CA GLN A 59 8.39 11.24 -7.03
C GLN A 59 7.36 11.26 -8.17
N GLY A 60 7.79 11.49 -9.43
CA GLY A 60 6.87 11.56 -10.56
C GLY A 60 5.96 10.34 -10.72
N GLY A 61 6.51 9.15 -10.50
CA GLY A 61 5.73 7.91 -10.52
C GLY A 61 4.72 7.81 -9.36
N LEU A 62 5.07 8.28 -8.15
CA LEU A 62 4.12 8.33 -7.04
C LEU A 62 3.03 9.36 -7.27
N MET A 63 3.36 10.58 -7.75
CA MET A 63 2.38 11.62 -8.06
C MET A 63 1.34 11.15 -9.07
N LEU A 64 1.73 10.34 -10.07
CA LEU A 64 0.79 9.73 -11.01
C LEU A 64 -0.24 8.81 -10.33
N LEU A 65 0.16 8.11 -9.29
CA LEU A 65 -0.73 7.22 -8.52
C LEU A 65 -1.55 8.02 -7.50
N GLU A 66 -0.91 8.92 -6.75
CA GLU A 66 -1.52 9.67 -5.66
C GLU A 66 -2.59 10.65 -6.13
N ASN A 67 -2.45 11.19 -7.34
CA ASN A 67 -3.41 12.12 -7.94
C ASN A 67 -4.56 11.44 -8.69
N ARG A 68 -4.63 10.08 -8.68
CA ARG A 68 -5.71 9.35 -9.38
C ARG A 68 -7.08 9.49 -8.70
N PHE A 69 -7.09 9.70 -7.39
CA PHE A 69 -8.32 9.87 -6.62
C PHE A 69 -8.21 11.12 -5.76
N PRO A 70 -9.12 12.09 -5.92
CA PRO A 70 -9.18 13.24 -5.03
C PRO A 70 -9.68 12.83 -3.65
N ILE A 71 -9.37 13.63 -2.63
CA ILE A 71 -10.02 13.49 -1.32
C ILE A 71 -11.51 13.81 -1.50
N PRO A 72 -12.42 12.87 -1.17
CA PRO A 72 -13.83 13.06 -1.45
C PRO A 72 -14.43 14.15 -0.55
N LYS A 73 -15.30 14.96 -1.10
CA LYS A 73 -16.24 15.77 -0.30
C LYS A 73 -17.41 14.86 0.06
N LEU A 74 -17.49 14.48 1.33
CA LEU A 74 -18.58 13.65 1.82
C LEU A 74 -19.84 14.52 1.88
N ASP A 75 -20.86 14.11 1.13
CA ASP A 75 -22.16 14.75 1.07
C ASP A 75 -23.07 14.23 2.20
N GLU A 76 -24.31 14.74 2.25
CA GLU A 76 -25.30 14.38 3.28
C GLU A 76 -25.91 12.96 3.08
N ARG A 77 -25.60 12.29 1.98
CA ARG A 77 -26.09 10.93 1.73
C ARG A 77 -25.52 9.97 2.76
N PRO A 78 -26.30 9.01 3.26
CA PRO A 78 -25.85 8.06 4.28
C PRO A 78 -24.61 7.30 3.85
N ILE A 79 -23.71 7.08 4.81
CA ILE A 79 -22.55 6.18 4.70
C ILE A 79 -22.89 4.92 5.49
N ASP A 80 -22.61 3.75 4.92
CA ASP A 80 -22.91 2.45 5.54
C ASP A 80 -21.72 1.89 6.34
N GLY A 81 -20.52 2.41 6.14
CA GLY A 81 -19.36 2.07 6.94
C GLY A 81 -18.03 2.60 6.39
N VAL A 82 -16.99 2.36 7.18
CA VAL A 82 -15.61 2.75 6.87
C VAL A 82 -14.73 1.52 6.89
N ILE A 83 -13.96 1.31 5.83
CA ILE A 83 -12.97 0.23 5.71
C ILE A 83 -11.58 0.84 5.66
N VAL A 84 -10.73 0.47 6.61
CA VAL A 84 -9.30 0.86 6.64
C VAL A 84 -8.47 -0.34 6.24
N LEU A 85 -7.71 -0.22 5.16
CA LEU A 85 -6.79 -1.28 4.74
C LEU A 85 -5.56 -1.34 5.62
N GLY A 86 -5.13 -2.56 5.91
CA GLY A 86 -3.92 -2.85 6.67
C GLY A 86 -2.63 -2.33 6.03
N GLY A 87 -1.50 -2.62 6.68
CA GLY A 87 -0.17 -2.14 6.28
C GLY A 87 0.25 -0.83 6.96
N HIS A 88 -0.49 -0.39 7.99
CA HIS A 88 -0.17 0.78 8.80
C HIS A 88 0.45 0.44 10.16
N THR A 89 0.53 -0.83 10.51
CA THR A 89 1.17 -1.30 11.75
C THR A 89 2.64 -1.65 11.52
N GLY A 90 3.44 -1.53 12.59
CA GLY A 90 4.84 -1.92 12.58
C GLY A 90 5.05 -3.43 12.76
N SER A 91 6.20 -3.80 13.30
CA SER A 91 6.56 -5.22 13.51
C SER A 91 5.71 -5.86 14.61
N GLY A 92 4.99 -6.92 14.25
CA GLY A 92 4.23 -7.73 15.21
C GLY A 92 5.12 -8.40 16.25
N LEU A 93 6.33 -8.83 15.86
CA LEU A 93 7.32 -9.40 16.77
C LEU A 93 7.79 -8.38 17.82
N ILE A 94 8.16 -7.17 17.37
CA ILE A 94 8.58 -6.10 18.27
C ILE A 94 7.44 -5.68 19.18
N SER A 95 6.23 -5.52 18.64
CA SER A 95 5.04 -5.20 19.44
C SER A 95 4.81 -6.21 20.54
N GLN A 96 4.90 -7.50 20.22
CA GLN A 96 4.73 -8.58 21.21
C GLN A 96 5.85 -8.58 22.26
N GLN A 97 7.11 -8.47 21.83
CA GLN A 97 8.25 -8.53 22.75
C GLN A 97 8.35 -7.31 23.66
N ARG A 98 7.91 -6.15 23.20
CA ARG A 98 7.94 -4.89 23.98
C ARG A 98 6.64 -4.58 24.69
N GLY A 99 5.56 -5.32 24.40
CA GLY A 99 4.23 -5.05 24.96
C GLY A 99 3.65 -3.71 24.51
N GLN A 100 4.07 -3.19 23.36
CA GLN A 100 3.67 -1.87 22.85
C GLN A 100 3.20 -1.96 21.40
N PRO A 101 2.02 -1.41 21.05
CA PRO A 101 1.53 -1.35 19.70
C PRO A 101 2.44 -0.51 18.80
N GLN A 102 3.04 -1.13 17.77
CA GLN A 102 3.92 -0.44 16.83
C GLN A 102 3.13 0.06 15.63
N GLN A 103 3.37 1.31 15.23
CA GLN A 103 2.89 1.89 13.98
C GLN A 103 4.07 2.08 13.01
N ASN A 104 3.79 2.23 11.73
CA ASN A 104 4.78 2.53 10.71
C ASN A 104 4.48 3.87 10.01
N GLY A 105 5.19 4.19 8.93
CA GLY A 105 5.04 5.42 8.18
C GLY A 105 3.68 5.62 7.49
N SER A 106 2.77 4.64 7.55
CA SER A 106 1.40 4.72 7.01
C SER A 106 0.33 4.82 8.11
N ALA A 107 0.71 5.26 9.31
CA ALA A 107 -0.20 5.43 10.47
C ALA A 107 -1.39 6.37 10.19
N GLU A 108 -1.29 7.23 9.19
CA GLU A 108 -2.38 8.12 8.77
C GLU A 108 -3.65 7.36 8.36
N ARG A 109 -3.53 6.11 7.88
CA ARG A 109 -4.69 5.27 7.60
C ARG A 109 -5.50 5.01 8.87
N LEU A 110 -4.81 4.68 9.97
CA LEU A 110 -5.43 4.44 11.27
C LEU A 110 -6.05 5.71 11.82
N THR A 111 -5.30 6.81 11.87
CA THR A 111 -5.78 8.09 12.43
C THR A 111 -6.97 8.63 11.66
N MET A 112 -6.98 8.52 10.32
CA MET A 112 -8.12 8.90 9.51
C MET A 112 -9.32 7.97 9.72
N GLY A 113 -9.08 6.66 9.81
CA GLY A 113 -10.14 5.70 10.14
C GLY A 113 -10.84 6.02 11.46
N LEU A 114 -10.07 6.35 12.50
CA LEU A 114 -10.61 6.75 13.79
C LEU A 114 -11.35 8.10 13.74
N LYS A 115 -10.82 9.07 12.98
CA LYS A 115 -11.51 10.35 12.76
C LYS A 115 -12.86 10.14 12.07
N LEU A 116 -12.91 9.32 11.03
CA LEU A 116 -14.16 9.01 10.33
C LEU A 116 -15.13 8.24 11.23
N HIS A 117 -14.65 7.34 12.08
CA HIS A 117 -15.50 6.66 13.07
C HIS A 117 -16.11 7.63 14.08
N GLN A 118 -15.37 8.67 14.50
CA GLN A 118 -15.94 9.74 15.34
C GLN A 118 -16.97 10.60 14.58
N GLN A 119 -16.76 10.83 13.30
CA GLN A 119 -17.68 11.58 12.44
C GLN A 119 -18.97 10.79 12.14
N PHE A 120 -18.84 9.47 12.00
CA PHE A 120 -19.94 8.54 11.68
C PHE A 120 -20.04 7.45 12.76
N PRO A 121 -20.46 7.77 14.00
CA PRO A 121 -20.40 6.83 15.12
C PRO A 121 -21.40 5.67 15.00
N ASP A 122 -22.42 5.82 14.17
CA ASP A 122 -23.49 4.82 14.00
C ASP A 122 -23.18 3.73 12.98
N VAL A 123 -22.09 3.88 12.20
CA VAL A 123 -21.70 2.90 11.20
C VAL A 123 -20.44 2.10 11.63
N PRO A 124 -20.26 0.88 11.11
CA PRO A 124 -19.11 0.08 11.43
C PRO A 124 -17.80 0.68 10.86
N LEU A 125 -16.74 0.65 11.68
CA LEU A 125 -15.35 0.82 11.27
C LEU A 125 -14.70 -0.56 11.14
N VAL A 126 -14.13 -0.87 10.00
CA VAL A 126 -13.52 -2.17 9.72
C VAL A 126 -12.03 -2.00 9.45
N PHE A 127 -11.19 -2.66 10.23
CA PHE A 127 -9.78 -2.82 9.91
C PHE A 127 -9.59 -4.14 9.16
N ALA A 128 -9.16 -4.05 7.89
CA ALA A 128 -9.01 -5.20 7.01
C ALA A 128 -7.55 -5.53 6.76
N GLY A 129 -7.13 -6.76 7.15
CA GLY A 129 -5.79 -7.29 6.94
C GLY A 129 -5.27 -8.07 8.14
N PHE A 130 -4.56 -9.17 7.84
CA PHE A 130 -3.90 -9.98 8.87
C PHE A 130 -2.41 -9.65 8.96
N SER A 131 -1.69 -9.92 7.86
CA SER A 131 -0.24 -9.63 7.71
C SER A 131 0.17 -9.82 6.26
N GLY A 132 0.88 -8.83 5.73
CA GLY A 132 1.52 -8.94 4.41
C GLY A 132 2.86 -9.70 4.41
N ASN A 133 3.31 -10.27 5.53
CA ASN A 133 4.58 -10.97 5.65
C ASN A 133 4.45 -12.46 5.30
N LEU A 134 5.47 -13.00 4.58
CA LEU A 134 5.55 -14.44 4.28
C LEU A 134 5.65 -15.30 5.54
N PHE A 135 6.42 -14.83 6.50
CA PHE A 135 6.64 -15.48 7.80
C PHE A 135 6.16 -14.54 8.89
N HIS A 136 4.84 -14.62 9.18
CA HIS A 136 4.27 -13.81 10.25
C HIS A 136 4.80 -14.27 11.60
N GLN A 137 5.27 -13.32 12.41
CA GLN A 137 5.70 -13.54 13.78
C GLN A 137 5.13 -12.46 14.70
N GLY A 138 4.73 -12.87 15.91
CA GLY A 138 4.23 -11.95 16.91
C GLY A 138 2.76 -11.56 16.72
N TRP A 139 2.42 -10.34 17.10
CA TRP A 139 1.05 -9.83 17.01
C TRP A 139 0.62 -9.59 15.56
N SER A 140 -0.62 -9.96 15.24
CA SER A 140 -1.25 -9.57 13.97
C SER A 140 -1.57 -8.07 13.94
N GLU A 141 -1.80 -7.50 12.75
CA GLU A 141 -2.22 -6.10 12.60
C GLU A 141 -3.48 -5.80 13.43
N ALA A 142 -4.48 -6.68 13.37
CA ALA A 142 -5.70 -6.57 14.17
C ALA A 142 -5.42 -6.58 15.69
N LYS A 143 -4.42 -7.34 16.15
CA LYS A 143 -4.03 -7.34 17.57
C LYS A 143 -3.35 -6.03 17.96
N ILE A 144 -2.44 -5.53 17.12
CA ILE A 144 -1.76 -4.25 17.34
C ILE A 144 -2.77 -3.10 17.44
N VAL A 145 -3.71 -3.02 16.50
CA VAL A 145 -4.75 -1.97 16.52
C VAL A 145 -5.63 -2.10 17.76
N ARG A 146 -6.03 -3.32 18.14
CA ARG A 146 -6.85 -3.55 19.33
C ARG A 146 -6.17 -3.10 20.61
N GLU A 147 -4.89 -3.42 20.79
CA GLU A 147 -4.12 -2.99 21.96
C GLU A 147 -3.99 -1.47 21.98
N LEU A 148 -3.74 -0.84 20.83
CA LEU A 148 -3.67 0.63 20.75
C LEU A 148 -5.01 1.28 21.15
N LEU A 149 -6.13 0.75 20.67
CA LEU A 149 -7.46 1.25 21.05
C LEU A 149 -7.72 1.08 22.54
N PHE A 150 -7.26 -0.03 23.12
CA PHE A 150 -7.35 -0.27 24.56
C PHE A 150 -6.52 0.76 25.35
N ASP A 151 -5.26 0.99 24.95
CA ASP A 151 -4.39 1.99 25.58
C ASP A 151 -4.95 3.42 25.50
N LEU A 152 -5.67 3.72 24.43
CA LEU A 152 -6.35 5.01 24.22
C LEU A 152 -7.72 5.11 24.91
N ASN A 153 -8.15 4.09 25.66
CA ASN A 153 -9.50 3.99 26.26
C ASN A 153 -10.64 4.23 25.25
N MET A 154 -10.43 3.83 23.98
CA MET A 154 -11.46 3.97 22.96
C MET A 154 -12.47 2.82 23.03
N SER A 155 -13.75 3.14 22.86
CA SER A 155 -14.79 2.12 22.74
C SER A 155 -14.54 1.24 21.51
N HIS A 156 -14.68 -0.08 21.68
CA HIS A 156 -14.63 -1.06 20.59
C HIS A 156 -16.02 -1.30 19.95
N ALA A 157 -17.03 -0.59 20.39
CA ALA A 157 -18.36 -0.70 19.81
C ALA A 157 -18.32 -0.35 18.32
N ARG A 158 -18.87 -1.25 17.47
CA ARG A 158 -18.88 -1.12 16.01
C ARG A 158 -17.50 -1.12 15.32
N ILE A 159 -16.41 -1.52 16.00
CA ILE A 159 -15.11 -1.74 15.37
C ILE A 159 -14.94 -3.23 15.09
N LEU A 160 -14.82 -3.55 13.81
CA LEU A 160 -14.68 -4.91 13.29
C LEU A 160 -13.26 -5.15 12.77
N PHE A 161 -12.83 -6.39 12.80
CA PHE A 161 -11.51 -6.79 12.31
C PHE A 161 -11.64 -7.96 11.34
N GLU A 162 -11.29 -7.74 10.09
CA GLU A 162 -11.02 -8.82 9.14
C GLU A 162 -9.57 -9.32 9.35
N LYS A 163 -9.38 -10.60 9.64
CA LYS A 163 -8.13 -11.14 10.22
C LYS A 163 -7.45 -12.20 9.35
N THR A 164 -7.88 -12.42 8.12
CA THR A 164 -7.44 -13.56 7.33
C THR A 164 -6.74 -13.18 6.05
N SER A 165 -6.93 -11.97 5.58
CA SER A 165 -6.40 -11.47 4.31
C SER A 165 -4.89 -11.26 4.33
N ARG A 166 -4.23 -11.69 3.25
CA ARG A 166 -2.78 -11.60 3.04
C ARG A 166 -2.39 -10.64 1.91
N ASN A 167 -3.36 -10.13 1.19
CA ASN A 167 -3.19 -9.23 0.06
C ASN A 167 -4.47 -8.40 -0.17
N THR A 168 -4.38 -7.36 -1.00
CA THR A 168 -5.46 -6.38 -1.21
C THR A 168 -6.73 -6.99 -1.79
N TYR A 169 -6.62 -7.96 -2.69
CA TYR A 169 -7.80 -8.64 -3.24
C TYR A 169 -8.50 -9.49 -2.19
N GLU A 170 -7.74 -10.21 -1.35
CA GLU A 170 -8.31 -10.95 -0.21
C GLU A 170 -8.98 -9.99 0.79
N ASN A 171 -8.41 -8.80 1.06
CA ASN A 171 -9.08 -7.78 1.87
C ASN A 171 -10.46 -7.42 1.30
N ALA A 172 -10.56 -7.19 0.00
CA ALA A 172 -11.82 -6.84 -0.64
C ALA A 172 -12.86 -7.97 -0.55
N VAL A 173 -12.45 -9.22 -0.86
CA VAL A 173 -13.33 -10.40 -0.81
C VAL A 173 -13.80 -10.70 0.61
N ASN A 174 -12.86 -10.76 1.57
CA ASN A 174 -13.17 -11.14 2.94
C ASN A 174 -13.97 -10.05 3.68
N SER A 175 -13.66 -8.77 3.42
CA SER A 175 -14.48 -7.67 3.95
C SER A 175 -15.91 -7.73 3.39
N ARG A 176 -16.07 -8.06 2.10
CA ARG A 176 -17.41 -8.23 1.51
C ARG A 176 -18.18 -9.38 2.13
N GLN A 177 -17.51 -10.49 2.41
CA GLN A 177 -18.13 -11.63 3.09
C GLN A 177 -18.49 -11.31 4.55
N LEU A 178 -17.65 -10.53 5.25
CA LEU A 178 -17.89 -10.12 6.63
C LEU A 178 -19.07 -9.14 6.75
N LEU A 179 -19.17 -8.19 5.82
CA LEU A 179 -20.07 -7.03 5.92
C LEU A 179 -21.38 -7.21 5.16
N LEU A 180 -21.43 -8.11 4.18
CA LEU A 180 -22.59 -8.36 3.33
C LEU A 180 -23.25 -7.06 2.80
N PRO A 181 -22.48 -6.20 2.10
CA PRO A 181 -22.97 -4.89 1.68
C PRO A 181 -24.21 -5.02 0.80
N GLN A 182 -25.23 -4.24 1.09
CA GLN A 182 -26.45 -4.21 0.29
C GLN A 182 -26.22 -3.48 -1.04
N PRO A 183 -26.99 -3.78 -2.08
CA PRO A 183 -26.94 -3.00 -3.32
C PRO A 183 -27.21 -1.51 -3.03
N GLY A 184 -26.33 -0.64 -3.56
CA GLY A 184 -26.43 0.81 -3.34
C GLY A 184 -25.80 1.31 -2.03
N SER A 185 -25.29 0.41 -1.16
CA SER A 185 -24.58 0.83 0.06
C SER A 185 -23.29 1.58 -0.27
N ARG A 186 -22.92 2.55 0.58
CA ARG A 186 -21.78 3.46 0.40
C ARG A 186 -20.74 3.23 1.48
N TRP A 187 -19.56 2.81 1.07
CA TRP A 187 -18.46 2.43 1.95
C TRP A 187 -17.22 3.30 1.70
N ILE A 188 -16.77 4.01 2.72
CA ILE A 188 -15.52 4.76 2.63
C ILE A 188 -14.34 3.78 2.72
N LEU A 189 -13.45 3.83 1.74
CA LEU A 189 -12.24 3.02 1.68
C LEU A 189 -11.02 3.88 1.97
N VAL A 190 -10.37 3.67 3.11
CA VAL A 190 -9.20 4.43 3.55
C VAL A 190 -7.93 3.62 3.31
N THR A 191 -7.01 4.17 2.54
CA THR A 191 -5.67 3.62 2.32
C THR A 191 -4.71 4.71 1.84
N SER A 192 -3.39 4.41 1.73
CA SER A 192 -2.42 5.37 1.18
C SER A 192 -2.76 5.77 -0.24
N ALA A 193 -2.55 7.03 -0.58
CA ALA A 193 -2.92 7.60 -1.87
C ALA A 193 -2.29 6.84 -3.06
N ALA A 194 -1.01 6.49 -2.98
CA ALA A 194 -0.34 5.69 -4.02
C ALA A 194 -0.94 4.27 -4.15
N HIS A 195 -1.49 3.71 -3.07
CA HIS A 195 -2.12 2.38 -3.04
C HIS A 195 -3.58 2.39 -3.49
N MET A 196 -4.23 3.55 -3.51
CA MET A 196 -5.66 3.68 -3.79
C MET A 196 -6.09 3.10 -5.15
N PRO A 197 -5.37 3.31 -6.27
CA PRO A 197 -5.77 2.72 -7.56
C PRO A 197 -5.90 1.20 -7.49
N ARG A 198 -4.91 0.50 -6.96
CA ARG A 198 -4.92 -0.95 -6.84
C ARG A 198 -6.00 -1.45 -5.87
N SER A 199 -6.27 -0.68 -4.83
CA SER A 199 -7.31 -1.01 -3.85
C SER A 199 -8.70 -0.90 -4.45
N VAL A 200 -9.03 0.19 -5.12
CA VAL A 200 -10.32 0.38 -5.80
C VAL A 200 -10.54 -0.71 -6.84
N GLY A 201 -9.56 -0.95 -7.72
CA GLY A 201 -9.66 -2.01 -8.72
C GLY A 201 -9.89 -3.40 -8.11
N SER A 202 -9.30 -3.68 -6.94
CA SER A 202 -9.51 -4.95 -6.23
C SER A 202 -10.91 -5.05 -5.61
N PHE A 203 -11.42 -3.97 -5.04
CA PHE A 203 -12.77 -3.93 -4.48
C PHE A 203 -13.82 -4.07 -5.58
N GLU A 204 -13.68 -3.37 -6.70
CA GLU A 204 -14.57 -3.53 -7.86
C GLU A 204 -14.54 -4.96 -8.41
N ALA A 205 -13.35 -5.56 -8.58
CA ALA A 205 -13.21 -6.95 -9.02
C ALA A 205 -13.80 -7.97 -8.03
N ALA A 206 -13.86 -7.63 -6.74
CA ALA A 206 -14.53 -8.43 -5.70
C ALA A 206 -16.05 -8.17 -5.63
N GLY A 207 -16.62 -7.31 -6.50
CA GLY A 207 -18.05 -7.05 -6.61
C GLY A 207 -18.59 -5.99 -5.66
N TRP A 208 -17.75 -5.08 -5.17
CA TRP A 208 -18.20 -3.88 -4.47
C TRP A 208 -18.70 -2.83 -5.47
N THR A 209 -19.82 -2.18 -5.19
CA THR A 209 -20.47 -1.23 -6.09
C THR A 209 -20.51 0.21 -5.58
N GLY A 210 -20.31 0.44 -4.29
CA GLY A 210 -20.44 1.76 -3.65
C GLY A 210 -19.21 2.16 -2.85
N VAL A 211 -18.01 1.92 -3.38
CA VAL A 211 -16.76 2.30 -2.74
C VAL A 211 -16.48 3.79 -2.95
N ILE A 212 -16.25 4.52 -1.86
CA ILE A 212 -15.85 5.93 -1.85
C ILE A 212 -14.35 5.95 -1.50
N PRO A 213 -13.44 6.19 -2.45
CA PRO A 213 -12.01 6.27 -2.17
C PRO A 213 -11.69 7.45 -1.26
N TYR A 214 -10.98 7.20 -0.18
CA TYR A 214 -10.50 8.23 0.75
C TYR A 214 -8.99 8.10 0.90
N PRO A 215 -8.19 8.67 -0.04
CA PRO A 215 -6.75 8.59 -0.01
C PRO A 215 -6.17 9.42 1.14
N VAL A 216 -5.16 8.83 1.79
CA VAL A 216 -4.36 9.44 2.88
C VAL A 216 -2.90 9.07 2.69
N ASP A 217 -2.02 9.43 3.61
CA ASP A 217 -0.62 9.00 3.60
C ASP A 217 0.06 9.32 2.25
N TYR A 218 -0.08 10.58 1.80
CA TYR A 218 0.60 11.10 0.63
C TYR A 218 2.11 11.17 0.88
N LYS A 219 2.90 10.73 -0.06
CA LYS A 219 4.38 10.79 -0.02
C LYS A 219 4.94 11.92 -0.88
N THR A 220 4.08 12.53 -1.70
CA THR A 220 4.46 13.66 -2.55
C THR A 220 3.55 14.86 -2.29
N GLY A 221 4.11 16.04 -2.46
CA GLY A 221 3.33 17.28 -2.50
C GLY A 221 2.62 17.46 -3.85
N THR A 222 1.97 18.60 -4.03
CA THR A 222 1.36 19.00 -5.31
C THR A 222 2.38 19.47 -6.35
N GLU A 223 3.60 19.77 -5.90
CA GLU A 223 4.71 20.23 -6.75
C GLU A 223 5.93 19.31 -6.54
N PHE A 224 6.81 19.26 -7.55
CA PHE A 224 8.04 18.51 -7.47
C PHE A 224 9.05 19.18 -6.52
N GLU A 225 9.54 18.40 -5.57
CA GLU A 225 10.67 18.81 -4.75
C GLU A 225 11.96 18.71 -5.56
N ARG A 226 12.57 19.86 -5.89
CA ARG A 226 13.85 19.93 -6.64
C ARG A 226 15.03 19.66 -5.72
N LEU A 227 15.00 18.53 -5.04
CA LEU A 227 16.01 18.08 -4.08
C LEU A 227 16.66 16.79 -4.55
N PHE A 228 17.84 16.52 -4.00
CA PHE A 228 18.52 15.26 -4.12
C PHE A 228 18.57 14.58 -2.75
N SER A 229 18.02 13.38 -2.65
CA SER A 229 18.10 12.55 -1.45
C SER A 229 18.07 11.08 -1.84
N PHE A 230 19.12 10.35 -1.53
CA PHE A 230 19.14 8.90 -1.74
C PHE A 230 18.02 8.22 -0.95
N GLN A 231 17.87 8.55 0.32
CA GLN A 231 16.88 7.91 1.18
C GLN A 231 15.47 8.09 0.60
N LEU A 232 15.02 9.33 0.44
CA LEU A 232 13.67 9.63 -0.06
C LEU A 232 13.45 9.11 -1.48
N GLY A 233 14.47 9.21 -2.34
CA GLY A 233 14.40 8.72 -3.70
C GLY A 233 14.25 7.21 -3.81
N PHE A 234 15.00 6.44 -3.02
CA PHE A 234 14.86 4.98 -2.98
C PHE A 234 13.53 4.54 -2.37
N GLU A 235 13.04 5.22 -1.34
CA GLU A 235 11.73 4.99 -0.76
C GLU A 235 10.60 5.24 -1.78
N ALA A 236 10.68 6.36 -2.51
CA ALA A 236 9.72 6.70 -3.57
C ALA A 236 9.74 5.64 -4.69
N MET A 237 10.92 5.29 -5.21
CA MET A 237 11.05 4.27 -6.26
C MET A 237 10.59 2.89 -5.82
N ARG A 238 10.80 2.51 -4.56
CA ARG A 238 10.24 1.29 -3.98
C ARG A 238 8.71 1.32 -4.07
N GLY A 239 8.08 2.42 -3.67
CA GLY A 239 6.62 2.61 -3.78
C GLY A 239 6.14 2.50 -5.22
N VAL A 240 6.81 3.18 -6.15
CA VAL A 240 6.52 3.13 -7.59
C VAL A 240 6.57 1.69 -8.11
N PHE A 241 7.68 0.99 -7.93
CA PHE A 241 7.82 -0.39 -8.42
C PHE A 241 6.80 -1.33 -7.77
N HIS A 242 6.55 -1.18 -6.47
CA HIS A 242 5.57 -2.00 -5.76
C HIS A 242 4.16 -1.83 -6.34
N GLU A 243 3.70 -0.59 -6.50
CA GLU A 243 2.32 -0.33 -6.92
C GLU A 243 2.12 -0.60 -8.41
N PHE A 244 3.01 -0.15 -9.31
CA PHE A 244 2.87 -0.43 -10.74
C PHE A 244 2.96 -1.93 -11.05
N THR A 245 3.87 -2.65 -10.41
CA THR A 245 3.93 -4.12 -10.54
C THR A 245 2.67 -4.76 -9.97
N GLY A 246 2.21 -4.30 -8.80
CA GLY A 246 0.95 -4.74 -8.21
C GLY A 246 -0.23 -4.55 -9.14
N LEU A 247 -0.41 -3.36 -9.73
CA LEU A 247 -1.45 -3.05 -10.70
C LEU A 247 -1.41 -3.99 -11.91
N LEU A 248 -0.23 -4.16 -12.52
CA LEU A 248 -0.06 -5.06 -13.67
C LEU A 248 -0.42 -6.51 -13.32
N VAL A 249 0.14 -7.04 -12.23
CA VAL A 249 -0.07 -8.42 -11.82
C VAL A 249 -1.53 -8.67 -11.43
N TYR A 250 -2.17 -7.72 -10.73
CA TYR A 250 -3.58 -7.83 -10.36
C TYR A 250 -4.50 -7.80 -11.58
N ARG A 251 -4.20 -6.95 -12.57
CA ARG A 251 -4.95 -6.93 -13.82
C ARG A 251 -4.82 -8.23 -14.60
N LEU A 252 -3.60 -8.73 -14.77
CA LEU A 252 -3.33 -9.98 -15.49
C LEU A 252 -3.93 -11.23 -14.81
N THR A 253 -4.12 -11.18 -13.49
CA THR A 253 -4.68 -12.30 -12.70
C THR A 253 -6.17 -12.13 -12.38
N GLY A 254 -6.85 -11.15 -12.97
CA GLY A 254 -8.30 -10.91 -12.77
C GLY A 254 -8.65 -10.40 -11.36
N ARG A 255 -7.68 -9.83 -10.63
CA ARG A 255 -7.85 -9.28 -9.27
C ARG A 255 -8.02 -7.76 -9.24
N SER A 256 -8.07 -7.12 -10.39
CA SER A 256 -8.38 -5.71 -10.57
C SER A 256 -9.31 -5.53 -11.75
N SER A 257 -10.26 -4.64 -11.61
CA SER A 257 -11.23 -4.26 -12.66
C SER A 257 -10.54 -3.61 -13.85
N ASP A 258 -9.47 -2.84 -13.61
CA ASP A 258 -8.72 -2.11 -14.62
C ASP A 258 -7.21 -2.19 -14.34
N LEU A 259 -6.38 -1.82 -15.34
CA LEU A 259 -4.93 -1.73 -15.19
C LEU A 259 -4.53 -0.54 -14.30
N LEU A 260 -5.18 0.60 -14.47
CA LEU A 260 -4.94 1.82 -13.68
C LEU A 260 -6.27 2.47 -13.30
N PRO A 261 -6.98 1.94 -12.30
CA PRO A 261 -8.22 2.51 -11.83
C PRO A 261 -8.08 3.99 -11.45
N GLY A 262 -9.13 4.78 -11.67
CA GLY A 262 -9.17 6.20 -11.37
C GLY A 262 -10.57 6.64 -10.99
N ALA A 263 -10.71 7.89 -10.55
CA ALA A 263 -12.02 8.49 -10.34
C ALA A 263 -12.81 8.41 -11.66
N LYS A 264 -14.07 7.99 -11.55
CA LYS A 264 -15.00 8.05 -12.67
C LYS A 264 -15.60 9.45 -12.67
N ASP A 265 -15.64 10.08 -13.83
CA ASP A 265 -16.37 11.32 -14.01
C ASP A 265 -17.86 11.05 -13.69
N GLU A 266 -18.38 11.71 -12.65
CA GLU A 266 -19.80 11.64 -12.26
C GLU A 266 -20.65 12.53 -13.17
#